data_6e1c21d4af719d7a11b4786b29f2077a
#
_entry.id   6e1c21d4af719d7a11b4786b29f2077a
#
_cell.length_a   1.000
_cell.length_b   1.000
_cell.length_c   1.000
_cell.angle_alpha   90.00
_cell.angle_beta   90.00
_cell.angle_gamma   90.00
#
_symmetry.space_group_name_H-M   'P 1'
#
loop_
_entity.id
_entity.type
_entity.pdbx_description
1 polymer ?
#
loop_
_entity_poly.entity_id
_entity_poly.type
_entity_poly.pdbx_seq_one_letter_code
_entity_poly.pdbx_strand_id
1 'polypeptide(L)'
;MLLTGCGAQGAANSNAEAGGDGGAKDNLHHLTVVLDWYPNALHAFLYEAQEKGYFAEQGLDVDIQSPAGVNDAMSMVAAGKADIGLYYQQDVIQARAEQNVPIKSIGAVVQGPLNIILSLKEKNITSPKDLEGKTVGYAGTELSEALVRSIMKHSGADPDSVKLVDVGFDLMSSMTTGNVDATIGCLVNHEVPQMEKEGFEVNYFFPDDYGVPKYYEGIFLASDSMIENEPDVLAGFLTACSKGFEDFKNNTDEVLQVLLDNQDEANFALDPDVEKKSCETLLPLMETEDAKFLSQT
;
A
#
# COMPACT_ATOMS: atom_id res chain seq x y z
N MET A 1 60.92 23.90 45.87
CA MET A 1 60.14 24.54 46.94
C MET A 1 58.73 23.93 46.80
N LEU A 2 58.38 22.91 47.60
CA LEU A 2 57.72 22.98 48.90
C LEU A 2 56.29 23.59 48.70
N LEU A 3 55.15 23.09 49.07
CA LEU A 3 54.69 22.10 50.07
C LEU A 3 53.22 21.75 49.75
N THR A 4 52.81 20.48 49.74
CA THR A 4 51.92 19.79 50.70
C THR A 4 50.65 20.49 51.15
N GLY A 5 49.54 19.70 51.09
CA GLY A 5 48.33 19.94 51.83
C GLY A 5 47.29 18.83 51.61
N CYS A 6 47.21 17.85 52.51
CA CYS A 6 46.17 16.82 52.66
C CYS A 6 44.84 17.43 53.17
N GLY A 7 43.74 16.77 52.85
CA GLY A 7 42.47 16.94 53.54
C GLY A 7 41.39 15.99 53.01
N ALA A 8 41.21 14.85 53.72
CA ALA A 8 40.14 13.89 53.48
C ALA A 8 38.87 14.27 54.27
N GLN A 9 37.71 13.83 53.74
CA GLN A 9 36.44 13.40 54.38
C GLN A 9 35.33 13.71 53.39
N GLY A 10 34.61 12.76 52.75
CA GLY A 10 33.73 11.81 53.37
C GLY A 10 32.30 12.37 53.39
N ALA A 11 31.53 12.21 52.29
CA ALA A 11 30.07 12.24 52.39
C ALA A 11 29.48 11.30 51.30
N ALA A 12 28.85 10.27 51.77
CA ALA A 12 28.04 9.35 50.97
C ALA A 12 26.88 10.13 50.36
N ASN A 13 26.70 10.02 49.08
CA ASN A 13 25.47 10.42 48.41
C ASN A 13 24.93 9.25 47.60
N SER A 14 23.75 8.81 48.03
CA SER A 14 22.95 7.79 47.40
C SER A 14 22.60 8.14 45.98
N ASN A 15 23.18 7.41 45.03
CA ASN A 15 22.70 7.40 43.63
C ASN A 15 21.36 6.65 43.61
N ALA A 16 20.29 7.40 43.36
CA ALA A 16 19.08 6.85 42.78
C ALA A 16 19.39 6.61 41.29
N GLU A 17 19.52 5.36 40.91
CA GLU A 17 19.52 4.95 39.52
C GLU A 17 18.15 5.29 38.95
N ALA A 18 18.11 6.33 38.10
CA ALA A 18 17.07 6.49 37.13
C ALA A 18 17.32 5.42 36.06
N GLY A 19 16.53 4.35 36.10
CA GLY A 19 16.50 3.33 35.08
C GLY A 19 16.16 4.01 33.75
N GLY A 20 17.12 4.13 32.87
CA GLY A 20 16.92 4.53 31.48
C GLY A 20 16.32 3.36 30.73
N ASP A 21 15.14 3.59 30.19
CA ASP A 21 14.46 2.74 29.22
C ASP A 21 15.15 2.84 27.83
N GLY A 22 16.42 2.53 27.78
CA GLY A 22 17.26 2.56 26.56
C GLY A 22 17.68 1.18 26.06
N GLY A 23 17.30 0.10 26.76
CA GLY A 23 17.84 -1.24 26.48
C GLY A 23 17.01 -2.14 25.57
N ALA A 24 15.79 -1.74 25.18
CA ALA A 24 14.89 -2.61 24.41
C ALA A 24 15.01 -2.44 22.87
N LYS A 25 15.55 -1.32 22.38
CA LYS A 25 15.67 -1.06 20.92
C LYS A 25 16.91 -1.68 20.26
N ASP A 26 17.94 -2.02 21.03
CA ASP A 26 19.24 -2.47 20.47
C ASP A 26 19.26 -3.93 19.95
N ASN A 27 18.14 -4.67 20.03
CA ASN A 27 18.05 -6.07 19.61
C ASN A 27 16.87 -6.38 18.68
N LEU A 28 16.19 -5.38 18.13
CA LEU A 28 15.10 -5.61 17.19
C LEU A 28 15.64 -5.94 15.79
N HIS A 29 14.99 -6.88 15.11
CA HIS A 29 15.29 -7.21 13.72
C HIS A 29 14.73 -6.08 12.83
N HIS A 30 15.59 -5.40 12.10
CA HIS A 30 15.18 -4.31 11.21
C HIS A 30 14.57 -4.85 9.93
N LEU A 31 13.41 -4.32 9.54
CA LEU A 31 12.70 -4.64 8.29
C LEU A 31 12.36 -3.37 7.52
N THR A 32 12.65 -3.37 6.22
CA THR A 32 12.18 -2.36 5.29
C THR A 32 10.95 -2.84 4.54
N VAL A 33 9.84 -2.10 4.68
CA VAL A 33 8.56 -2.35 3.99
C VAL A 33 8.30 -1.24 2.99
N VAL A 34 8.19 -1.56 1.71
CA VAL A 34 7.87 -0.58 0.65
C VAL A 34 6.41 -0.71 0.24
N LEU A 35 5.68 0.40 0.29
CA LEU A 35 4.28 0.49 -0.09
C LEU A 35 4.11 0.47 -1.62
N ASP A 36 2.90 0.14 -2.07
CA ASP A 36 2.49 0.16 -3.48
C ASP A 36 2.22 1.58 -3.99
N TRP A 37 1.80 2.46 -3.10
CA TRP A 37 1.42 3.84 -3.35
C TRP A 37 1.80 4.74 -2.18
N TYR A 38 1.46 6.03 -2.28
CA TYR A 38 1.56 6.93 -1.14
C TYR A 38 0.63 6.49 -0.01
N PRO A 39 1.02 6.71 1.28
CA PRO A 39 0.20 6.34 2.40
C PRO A 39 -1.23 6.88 2.27
N ASN A 40 -2.22 6.02 2.51
CA ASN A 40 -3.64 6.34 2.55
C ASN A 40 -4.35 5.31 3.45
N ALA A 41 -5.68 5.33 3.53
CA ALA A 41 -6.46 4.43 4.40
C ALA A 41 -6.11 2.93 4.25
N LEU A 42 -5.68 2.49 3.04
CA LEU A 42 -5.24 1.11 2.81
C LEU A 42 -4.08 0.70 3.74
N HIS A 43 -3.23 1.64 4.09
CA HIS A 43 -2.02 1.42 4.87
C HIS A 43 -2.18 1.69 6.37
N ALA A 44 -3.34 2.22 6.81
CA ALA A 44 -3.56 2.70 8.17
C ALA A 44 -3.23 1.65 9.26
N PHE A 45 -3.53 0.37 9.00
CA PHE A 45 -3.22 -0.73 9.91
C PHE A 45 -1.71 -0.94 10.17
N LEU A 46 -0.85 -0.57 9.20
CA LEU A 46 0.63 -0.63 9.36
C LEU A 46 1.10 0.44 10.33
N TYR A 47 0.61 1.67 10.17
CA TYR A 47 0.93 2.79 11.06
C TYR A 47 0.39 2.55 12.47
N GLU A 48 -0.80 1.96 12.60
CA GLU A 48 -1.36 1.55 13.90
C GLU A 48 -0.50 0.48 14.56
N ALA A 49 -0.08 -0.54 13.80
CA ALA A 49 0.80 -1.58 14.34
C ALA A 49 2.15 -1.01 14.82
N GLN A 50 2.66 0.03 14.16
CA GLN A 50 3.87 0.73 14.57
C GLN A 50 3.63 1.58 15.83
N GLU A 51 2.58 2.39 15.85
CA GLU A 51 2.24 3.28 16.97
C GLU A 51 1.94 2.49 18.27
N LYS A 52 1.20 1.39 18.17
CA LYS A 52 0.90 0.50 19.31
C LYS A 52 2.07 -0.40 19.71
N GLY A 53 3.18 -0.37 18.97
CA GLY A 53 4.35 -1.19 19.26
C GLY A 53 4.18 -2.68 18.95
N TYR A 54 3.21 -3.08 18.14
CA TYR A 54 2.95 -4.49 17.80
C TYR A 54 4.11 -5.12 17.03
N PHE A 55 4.83 -4.36 16.22
CA PHE A 55 6.07 -4.84 15.59
C PHE A 55 7.16 -5.10 16.63
N ALA A 56 7.36 -4.18 17.57
CA ALA A 56 8.35 -4.37 18.65
C ALA A 56 8.03 -5.56 19.57
N GLU A 57 6.75 -5.86 19.80
CA GLU A 57 6.32 -7.08 20.52
C GLU A 57 6.74 -8.37 19.81
N GLN A 58 6.89 -8.32 18.48
CA GLN A 58 7.39 -9.42 17.65
C GLN A 58 8.92 -9.39 17.46
N GLY A 59 9.63 -8.47 18.14
CA GLY A 59 11.07 -8.30 18.00
C GLY A 59 11.48 -7.59 16.71
N LEU A 60 10.59 -6.80 16.09
CA LEU A 60 10.80 -6.13 14.80
C LEU A 60 10.88 -4.62 14.96
N ASP A 61 11.77 -4.00 14.19
CA ASP A 61 11.87 -2.56 13.93
C ASP A 61 11.53 -2.35 12.45
N VAL A 62 10.34 -1.81 12.16
CA VAL A 62 9.81 -1.71 10.79
C VAL A 62 9.95 -0.28 10.28
N ASP A 63 10.63 -0.13 9.14
CA ASP A 63 10.73 1.11 8.37
C ASP A 63 9.75 1.05 7.19
N ILE A 64 8.69 1.85 7.25
CA ILE A 64 7.64 1.92 6.23
C ILE A 64 8.01 3.02 5.24
N GLN A 65 8.25 2.66 3.99
CA GLN A 65 8.69 3.56 2.92
C GLN A 65 7.63 3.72 1.82
N SER A 66 7.39 4.96 1.43
CA SER A 66 6.63 5.27 0.20
C SER A 66 7.48 4.96 -1.03
N PRO A 67 6.87 4.48 -2.13
CA PRO A 67 7.61 4.23 -3.37
C PRO A 67 8.01 5.55 -4.03
N ALA A 68 9.22 5.60 -4.62
CA ALA A 68 9.65 6.69 -5.49
C ALA A 68 9.21 6.48 -6.95
N GLY A 69 8.95 5.22 -7.33
CA GLY A 69 8.42 4.82 -8.64
C GLY A 69 7.38 3.71 -8.48
N VAL A 70 6.44 3.66 -9.41
CA VAL A 70 5.27 2.75 -9.36
C VAL A 70 5.61 1.25 -9.24
N ASN A 71 6.84 0.85 -9.60
CA ASN A 71 7.28 -0.55 -9.51
C ASN A 71 8.25 -0.81 -8.35
N ASP A 72 8.48 0.16 -7.46
CA ASP A 72 9.55 0.07 -6.46
C ASP A 72 9.33 -1.05 -5.47
N ALA A 73 8.13 -1.24 -4.95
CA ALA A 73 7.84 -2.29 -3.96
C ALA A 73 8.28 -3.68 -4.47
N MET A 74 7.90 -4.03 -5.69
CA MET A 74 8.27 -5.32 -6.27
C MET A 74 9.75 -5.39 -6.64
N SER A 75 10.30 -4.36 -7.29
CA SER A 75 11.67 -4.35 -7.78
C SER A 75 12.71 -4.30 -6.67
N MET A 76 12.43 -3.58 -5.57
CA MET A 76 13.32 -3.49 -4.42
C MET A 76 13.38 -4.81 -3.65
N VAL A 77 12.23 -5.48 -3.45
CA VAL A 77 12.20 -6.81 -2.82
C VAL A 77 12.93 -7.84 -3.70
N ALA A 78 12.68 -7.83 -5.01
CA ALA A 78 13.38 -8.72 -5.94
C ALA A 78 14.91 -8.52 -5.94
N ALA A 79 15.37 -7.29 -5.71
CA ALA A 79 16.77 -6.89 -5.65
C ALA A 79 17.41 -7.05 -4.26
N GLY A 80 16.64 -7.44 -3.22
CA GLY A 80 17.10 -7.52 -1.83
C GLY A 80 17.43 -6.15 -1.22
N LYS A 81 16.77 -5.09 -1.68
CA LYS A 81 16.89 -3.72 -1.15
C LYS A 81 15.76 -3.36 -0.20
N ALA A 82 14.69 -4.12 -0.19
CA ALA A 82 13.62 -4.12 0.77
C ALA A 82 13.30 -5.57 1.14
N ASP A 83 12.74 -5.76 2.31
CA ASP A 83 12.42 -7.08 2.85
C ASP A 83 11.02 -7.52 2.44
N ILE A 84 10.07 -6.61 2.55
CA ILE A 84 8.66 -6.82 2.24
C ILE A 84 8.17 -5.70 1.31
N GLY A 85 7.32 -6.04 0.36
CA GLY A 85 6.59 -5.09 -0.47
C GLY A 85 5.10 -5.27 -0.32
N LEU A 86 4.33 -4.19 -0.41
CA LEU A 86 2.91 -4.23 -0.69
C LEU A 86 2.75 -3.96 -2.18
N TYR A 87 2.09 -4.87 -2.91
CA TYR A 87 1.94 -4.71 -4.36
C TYR A 87 0.75 -5.49 -4.91
N TYR A 88 0.57 -5.49 -6.24
CA TYR A 88 -0.57 -6.07 -6.92
C TYR A 88 -0.33 -7.54 -7.29
N GLN A 89 -1.32 -8.39 -7.03
CA GLN A 89 -1.20 -9.84 -7.25
C GLN A 89 -0.84 -10.20 -8.69
N GLN A 90 -1.49 -9.55 -9.66
CA GLN A 90 -1.33 -9.89 -11.07
C GLN A 90 0.10 -9.60 -11.56
N ASP A 91 0.68 -8.46 -11.15
CA ASP A 91 2.03 -8.07 -11.51
C ASP A 91 3.07 -9.04 -10.91
N VAL A 92 2.84 -9.48 -9.67
CA VAL A 92 3.70 -10.50 -9.02
C VAL A 92 3.62 -11.84 -9.75
N ILE A 93 2.42 -12.28 -10.16
CA ILE A 93 2.24 -13.50 -10.95
C ILE A 93 2.96 -13.39 -12.28
N GLN A 94 2.80 -12.28 -13.01
CA GLN A 94 3.45 -12.05 -14.29
C GLN A 94 4.97 -12.02 -14.16
N ALA A 95 5.50 -11.24 -13.22
CA ALA A 95 6.95 -11.15 -12.98
C ALA A 95 7.55 -12.52 -12.67
N ARG A 96 6.87 -13.33 -11.86
CA ARG A 96 7.33 -14.68 -11.54
C ARG A 96 7.20 -15.65 -12.72
N ALA A 97 6.07 -15.63 -13.44
CA ALA A 97 5.81 -16.59 -14.51
C ALA A 97 6.64 -16.31 -15.78
N GLU A 98 6.81 -15.05 -16.17
CA GLU A 98 7.45 -14.66 -17.42
C GLU A 98 8.92 -14.29 -17.27
N GLN A 99 9.29 -13.71 -16.11
CA GLN A 99 10.63 -13.16 -15.88
C GLN A 99 11.42 -13.97 -14.83
N ASN A 100 10.80 -15.00 -14.20
CA ASN A 100 11.38 -15.79 -13.13
C ASN A 100 11.88 -14.96 -11.94
N VAL A 101 11.21 -13.85 -11.63
CA VAL A 101 11.54 -13.01 -10.47
C VAL A 101 11.28 -13.82 -9.19
N PRO A 102 12.26 -13.95 -8.26
CA PRO A 102 12.15 -14.85 -7.12
C PRO A 102 11.38 -14.21 -5.94
N ILE A 103 10.10 -13.89 -6.15
CA ILE A 103 9.20 -13.28 -5.16
C ILE A 103 7.90 -14.07 -5.06
N LYS A 104 7.25 -14.04 -3.90
CA LYS A 104 5.93 -14.65 -3.67
C LYS A 104 5.08 -13.79 -2.75
N SER A 105 3.76 -13.93 -2.88
CA SER A 105 2.82 -13.42 -1.89
C SER A 105 2.99 -14.16 -0.55
N ILE A 106 2.92 -13.39 0.54
CA ILE A 106 2.94 -13.88 1.92
C ILE A 106 1.64 -13.58 2.67
N GLY A 107 0.74 -12.79 2.10
CA GLY A 107 -0.57 -12.49 2.69
C GLY A 107 -1.37 -11.53 1.81
N ALA A 108 -2.69 -11.75 1.70
CA ALA A 108 -3.60 -10.88 0.96
C ALA A 108 -4.16 -9.78 1.85
N VAL A 109 -3.85 -8.52 1.52
CA VAL A 109 -4.30 -7.34 2.27
C VAL A 109 -5.74 -6.97 1.89
N VAL A 110 -6.08 -7.08 0.60
CA VAL A 110 -7.44 -6.82 0.08
C VAL A 110 -7.93 -8.02 -0.68
N GLN A 111 -9.08 -8.58 -0.28
CA GLN A 111 -9.61 -9.86 -0.75
C GLN A 111 -10.34 -9.77 -2.10
N GLY A 112 -10.51 -8.58 -2.67
CA GLY A 112 -11.21 -8.38 -3.94
C GLY A 112 -10.71 -7.17 -4.71
N PRO A 113 -11.13 -7.02 -5.99
CA PRO A 113 -10.71 -5.93 -6.84
C PRO A 113 -11.17 -4.56 -6.34
N LEU A 114 -10.28 -3.59 -6.37
CA LEU A 114 -10.54 -2.16 -6.17
C LEU A 114 -10.26 -1.34 -7.42
N ASN A 115 -9.39 -1.86 -8.31
CA ASN A 115 -8.96 -1.19 -9.54
C ASN A 115 -10.13 -1.03 -10.52
N ILE A 116 -10.27 0.17 -11.05
CA ILE A 116 -11.36 0.57 -11.95
C ILE A 116 -10.83 1.24 -13.20
N ILE A 117 -11.67 1.23 -14.25
CA ILE A 117 -11.58 2.26 -15.29
C ILE A 117 -12.38 3.46 -14.80
N LEU A 118 -11.69 4.59 -14.65
CA LEU A 118 -12.26 5.86 -14.16
C LEU A 118 -12.26 6.90 -15.27
N SER A 119 -13.31 7.70 -15.36
CA SER A 119 -13.41 8.83 -16.31
C SER A 119 -14.26 9.96 -15.75
N LEU A 120 -14.08 11.19 -16.25
CA LEU A 120 -15.03 12.26 -16.00
C LEU A 120 -16.39 11.90 -16.62
N LYS A 121 -17.47 12.21 -15.93
CA LYS A 121 -18.84 11.87 -16.33
C LYS A 121 -19.20 12.42 -17.74
N GLU A 122 -18.71 13.61 -18.06
CA GLU A 122 -18.92 14.26 -19.35
C GLU A 122 -18.31 13.49 -20.54
N LYS A 123 -17.33 12.62 -20.30
CA LYS A 123 -16.73 11.76 -21.33
C LYS A 123 -17.65 10.61 -21.75
N ASN A 124 -18.71 10.32 -20.97
CA ASN A 124 -19.69 9.26 -21.21
C ASN A 124 -19.04 7.87 -21.41
N ILE A 125 -17.97 7.57 -20.68
CA ILE A 125 -17.30 6.28 -20.68
C ILE A 125 -17.88 5.46 -19.53
N THR A 126 -18.67 4.43 -19.83
CA THR A 126 -19.39 3.59 -18.87
C THR A 126 -19.18 2.10 -19.09
N SER A 127 -18.50 1.74 -20.18
CA SER A 127 -18.21 0.36 -20.56
C SER A 127 -16.93 0.30 -21.39
N PRO A 128 -16.29 -0.89 -21.56
CA PRO A 128 -15.11 -1.03 -22.41
C PRO A 128 -15.31 -0.62 -23.88
N LYS A 129 -16.54 -0.68 -24.39
CA LYS A 129 -16.83 -0.22 -25.77
C LYS A 129 -16.66 1.28 -25.94
N ASP A 130 -16.89 2.04 -24.90
CA ASP A 130 -16.77 3.50 -24.95
C ASP A 130 -15.30 3.96 -24.99
N LEU A 131 -14.34 3.02 -24.81
CA LEU A 131 -12.90 3.29 -24.90
C LEU A 131 -12.40 3.31 -26.36
N GLU A 132 -13.21 2.89 -27.35
CA GLU A 132 -12.82 2.96 -28.78
C GLU A 132 -12.46 4.40 -29.18
N GLY A 133 -11.26 4.58 -29.72
CA GLY A 133 -10.73 5.88 -30.14
C GLY A 133 -10.34 6.83 -28.98
N LYS A 134 -10.39 6.39 -27.74
CA LYS A 134 -10.03 7.18 -26.57
C LYS A 134 -8.57 7.04 -26.19
N THR A 135 -8.08 7.97 -25.37
CA THR A 135 -6.78 7.89 -24.70
C THR A 135 -7.00 7.48 -23.24
N VAL A 136 -6.37 6.38 -22.82
CA VAL A 136 -6.43 5.87 -21.46
C VAL A 136 -5.05 5.98 -20.82
N GLY A 137 -4.98 6.65 -19.67
CA GLY A 137 -3.80 6.75 -18.84
C GLY A 137 -3.65 5.54 -17.91
N TYR A 138 -2.41 5.12 -17.64
CA TYR A 138 -2.11 4.03 -16.73
C TYR A 138 -0.83 4.32 -15.91
N ALA A 139 -0.65 3.62 -14.80
CA ALA A 139 0.50 3.79 -13.92
C ALA A 139 1.58 2.74 -14.23
N GLY A 140 2.31 2.95 -15.31
CA GLY A 140 3.61 2.33 -15.59
C GLY A 140 3.71 0.81 -15.71
N THR A 141 2.60 0.04 -15.72
CA THR A 141 2.66 -1.42 -15.83
C THR A 141 2.15 -1.93 -17.18
N GLU A 142 2.90 -2.86 -17.81
CA GLU A 142 2.46 -3.53 -19.05
C GLU A 142 1.16 -4.32 -18.83
N LEU A 143 0.91 -4.77 -17.60
CA LEU A 143 -0.31 -5.48 -17.25
C LEU A 143 -1.54 -4.57 -17.37
N SER A 144 -1.46 -3.30 -16.99
CA SER A 144 -2.56 -2.33 -17.15
C SER A 144 -2.97 -2.19 -18.61
N GLU A 145 -2.00 -2.14 -19.53
CA GLU A 145 -2.30 -2.14 -20.97
C GLU A 145 -3.00 -3.43 -21.41
N ALA A 146 -2.50 -4.58 -20.97
CA ALA A 146 -3.08 -5.88 -21.30
C ALA A 146 -4.52 -6.01 -20.77
N LEU A 147 -4.78 -5.51 -19.55
CA LEU A 147 -6.12 -5.49 -18.96
C LEU A 147 -7.11 -4.66 -19.80
N VAL A 148 -6.75 -3.42 -20.17
CA VAL A 148 -7.61 -2.57 -21.00
C VAL A 148 -7.94 -3.25 -22.33
N ARG A 149 -6.93 -3.79 -23.03
CA ARG A 149 -7.15 -4.50 -24.29
C ARG A 149 -7.99 -5.76 -24.14
N SER A 150 -7.81 -6.49 -23.01
CA SER A 150 -8.55 -7.71 -22.71
C SER A 150 -10.04 -7.44 -22.49
N ILE A 151 -10.40 -6.44 -21.67
CA ILE A 151 -11.82 -6.09 -21.40
C ILE A 151 -12.50 -5.53 -22.65
N MET A 152 -11.79 -4.75 -23.49
CA MET A 152 -12.30 -4.28 -24.78
C MET A 152 -12.61 -5.46 -25.70
N LYS A 153 -11.67 -6.38 -25.88
CA LYS A 153 -11.84 -7.58 -26.69
C LYS A 153 -12.99 -8.45 -26.17
N HIS A 154 -13.07 -8.67 -24.86
CA HIS A 154 -14.16 -9.43 -24.23
C HIS A 154 -15.52 -8.81 -24.53
N SER A 155 -15.61 -7.49 -24.53
CA SER A 155 -16.83 -6.73 -24.80
C SER A 155 -17.15 -6.59 -26.30
N GLY A 156 -16.31 -7.13 -27.19
CA GLY A 156 -16.47 -7.04 -28.65
C GLY A 156 -16.13 -5.65 -29.21
N ALA A 157 -15.31 -4.88 -28.51
CA ALA A 157 -14.69 -3.63 -28.98
C ALA A 157 -13.34 -3.92 -29.65
N ASP A 158 -12.86 -2.99 -30.49
CA ASP A 158 -11.54 -3.08 -31.12
C ASP A 158 -10.44 -2.64 -30.12
N PRO A 159 -9.61 -3.57 -29.59
CA PRO A 159 -8.57 -3.26 -28.62
C PRO A 159 -7.42 -2.42 -29.18
N ASP A 160 -7.29 -2.34 -30.51
CA ASP A 160 -6.23 -1.56 -31.17
C ASP A 160 -6.66 -0.10 -31.42
N SER A 161 -7.94 0.21 -31.22
CA SER A 161 -8.47 1.57 -31.37
C SER A 161 -8.15 2.48 -30.18
N VAL A 162 -7.81 1.93 -28.97
CA VAL A 162 -7.48 2.71 -27.78
C VAL A 162 -6.00 3.11 -27.81
N LYS A 163 -5.73 4.38 -27.43
CA LYS A 163 -4.38 4.87 -27.19
C LYS A 163 -4.06 4.76 -25.70
N LEU A 164 -3.00 4.06 -25.34
CA LEU A 164 -2.53 3.89 -23.96
C LEU A 164 -1.33 4.81 -23.70
N VAL A 165 -1.31 5.49 -22.56
CA VAL A 165 -0.28 6.46 -22.18
C VAL A 165 0.12 6.22 -20.73
N ASP A 166 1.41 5.97 -20.51
CA ASP A 166 1.97 5.93 -19.17
C ASP A 166 1.97 7.35 -18.56
N VAL A 167 1.28 7.52 -17.45
CA VAL A 167 1.17 8.77 -16.70
C VAL A 167 1.75 8.66 -15.27
N GLY A 168 2.34 7.51 -14.93
CA GLY A 168 2.89 7.27 -13.61
C GLY A 168 1.86 7.50 -12.51
N PHE A 169 2.22 8.28 -11.49
CA PHE A 169 1.35 8.65 -10.38
C PHE A 169 0.29 9.72 -10.73
N ASP A 170 0.37 10.33 -11.91
CA ASP A 170 -0.49 11.47 -12.31
C ASP A 170 -1.85 11.05 -12.91
N LEU A 171 -2.45 9.96 -12.41
CA LEU A 171 -3.70 9.41 -12.95
C LEU A 171 -4.84 10.44 -12.93
N MET A 172 -5.19 10.99 -11.77
CA MET A 172 -6.28 11.96 -11.62
C MET A 172 -5.97 13.28 -12.34
N SER A 173 -4.76 13.82 -12.17
CA SER A 173 -4.37 15.09 -12.79
C SER A 173 -4.35 15.02 -14.31
N SER A 174 -3.91 13.90 -14.89
CA SER A 174 -3.94 13.68 -16.34
C SER A 174 -5.36 13.63 -16.90
N MET A 175 -6.31 13.09 -16.15
CA MET A 175 -7.72 13.04 -16.53
C MET A 175 -8.40 14.40 -16.39
N THR A 176 -8.21 15.11 -15.27
CA THR A 176 -8.83 16.42 -14.99
C THR A 176 -8.32 17.53 -15.90
N THR A 177 -7.05 17.45 -16.35
CA THR A 177 -6.46 18.37 -17.33
C THR A 177 -6.79 18.02 -18.79
N GLY A 178 -7.44 16.86 -19.03
CA GLY A 178 -7.84 16.42 -20.36
C GLY A 178 -6.70 15.82 -21.20
N ASN A 179 -5.58 15.46 -20.57
CA ASN A 179 -4.48 14.75 -21.23
C ASN A 179 -4.87 13.33 -21.62
N VAL A 180 -5.75 12.70 -20.82
CA VAL A 180 -6.36 11.41 -21.09
C VAL A 180 -7.88 11.48 -20.91
N ASP A 181 -8.62 10.57 -21.54
CA ASP A 181 -10.09 10.51 -21.46
C ASP A 181 -10.56 9.65 -20.28
N ALA A 182 -9.78 8.66 -19.92
CA ALA A 182 -10.01 7.75 -18.80
C ALA A 182 -8.68 7.27 -18.24
N THR A 183 -8.72 6.61 -17.08
CA THR A 183 -7.55 5.98 -16.47
C THR A 183 -7.86 4.55 -16.03
N ILE A 184 -6.82 3.71 -15.95
CA ILE A 184 -6.77 2.45 -15.22
C ILE A 184 -5.65 2.53 -14.17
N GLY A 185 -5.88 1.99 -12.97
CA GLY A 185 -4.96 2.09 -11.83
C GLY A 185 -5.50 2.93 -10.69
N CYS A 186 -6.60 3.66 -10.89
CA CYS A 186 -7.35 4.27 -9.80
C CYS A 186 -8.13 3.21 -9.03
N LEU A 187 -8.19 3.34 -7.70
CA LEU A 187 -8.95 2.46 -6.82
C LEU A 187 -10.28 3.12 -6.43
N VAL A 188 -11.36 2.36 -6.48
CA VAL A 188 -12.72 2.86 -6.23
C VAL A 188 -12.91 3.44 -4.83
N ASN A 189 -12.16 2.95 -3.85
CA ASN A 189 -12.22 3.39 -2.46
C ASN A 189 -11.57 4.77 -2.22
N HIS A 190 -10.57 5.15 -3.00
CA HIS A 190 -9.78 6.38 -2.77
C HIS A 190 -9.99 7.44 -3.86
N GLU A 191 -9.69 7.14 -5.12
CA GLU A 191 -9.74 8.16 -6.19
C GLU A 191 -11.17 8.61 -6.51
N VAL A 192 -12.18 7.76 -6.37
CA VAL A 192 -13.58 8.19 -6.60
C VAL A 192 -14.01 9.21 -5.56
N PRO A 193 -13.92 8.97 -4.23
CA PRO A 193 -14.25 9.97 -3.23
C PRO A 193 -13.37 11.23 -3.30
N GLN A 194 -12.10 11.11 -3.68
CA GLN A 194 -11.23 12.27 -3.88
C GLN A 194 -11.73 13.15 -5.02
N MET A 195 -12.04 12.57 -6.18
CA MET A 195 -12.59 13.31 -7.33
C MET A 195 -13.92 13.99 -7.00
N GLU A 196 -14.82 13.27 -6.31
CA GLU A 196 -16.12 13.83 -5.87
C GLU A 196 -15.93 15.02 -4.92
N LYS A 197 -14.97 14.94 -3.99
CA LYS A 197 -14.64 16.03 -3.06
C LYS A 197 -14.08 17.26 -3.77
N GLU A 198 -13.29 17.04 -4.81
CA GLU A 198 -12.77 18.11 -5.68
C GLU A 198 -13.85 18.69 -6.62
N GLY A 199 -15.07 18.17 -6.59
CA GLY A 199 -16.21 18.66 -7.34
C GLY A 199 -16.36 18.07 -8.75
N PHE A 200 -15.65 17.00 -9.05
CA PHE A 200 -15.78 16.27 -10.32
C PHE A 200 -16.86 15.19 -10.22
N GLU A 201 -17.73 15.12 -11.23
CA GLU A 201 -18.59 13.96 -11.41
C GLU A 201 -17.87 12.91 -12.27
N VAL A 202 -17.87 11.66 -11.82
CA VAL A 202 -17.14 10.57 -12.48
C VAL A 202 -18.05 9.42 -12.89
N ASN A 203 -17.61 8.64 -13.89
CA ASN A 203 -18.08 7.31 -14.19
C ASN A 203 -16.95 6.33 -13.96
N TYR A 204 -17.28 5.14 -13.52
CA TYR A 204 -16.31 4.04 -13.42
C TYR A 204 -16.97 2.69 -13.68
N PHE A 205 -16.17 1.69 -14.00
CA PHE A 205 -16.55 0.29 -14.06
C PHE A 205 -15.35 -0.61 -13.74
N PHE A 206 -15.66 -1.81 -13.27
CA PHE A 206 -14.65 -2.77 -12.86
C PHE A 206 -14.21 -3.66 -14.02
N PRO A 207 -12.90 -3.92 -14.20
CA PRO A 207 -12.41 -4.87 -15.19
C PRO A 207 -12.94 -6.30 -15.02
N ASP A 208 -13.20 -6.75 -13.77
CA ASP A 208 -13.70 -8.09 -13.49
C ASP A 208 -15.16 -8.31 -13.92
N ASP A 209 -15.94 -7.25 -14.12
CA ASP A 209 -17.26 -7.32 -14.77
C ASP A 209 -17.17 -7.69 -16.27
N TYR A 210 -15.96 -7.59 -16.85
CA TYR A 210 -15.70 -7.79 -18.27
C TYR A 210 -14.64 -8.87 -18.55
N GLY A 211 -14.72 -9.97 -17.79
CA GLY A 211 -13.96 -11.19 -18.06
C GLY A 211 -12.57 -11.28 -17.45
N VAL A 212 -12.16 -10.29 -16.65
CA VAL A 212 -10.99 -10.43 -15.79
C VAL A 212 -11.36 -11.30 -14.60
N PRO A 213 -10.60 -12.35 -14.26
CA PRO A 213 -10.85 -13.13 -13.06
C PRO A 213 -10.76 -12.27 -11.80
N LYS A 214 -11.52 -12.62 -10.75
CA LYS A 214 -11.35 -11.99 -9.43
C LYS A 214 -9.96 -12.28 -8.89
N TYR A 215 -9.40 -11.31 -8.17
CA TYR A 215 -8.04 -11.34 -7.65
C TYR A 215 -7.96 -10.56 -6.33
N TYR A 216 -6.86 -10.74 -5.61
CA TYR A 216 -6.50 -9.88 -4.47
C TYR A 216 -5.92 -8.56 -4.98
N GLU A 217 -6.50 -7.42 -4.60
CA GLU A 217 -5.96 -6.13 -5.05
C GLU A 217 -4.59 -5.87 -4.47
N GLY A 218 -4.44 -5.94 -3.16
CA GLY A 218 -3.17 -5.76 -2.47
C GLY A 218 -2.68 -7.04 -1.82
N ILE A 219 -1.41 -7.38 -2.02
CA ILE A 219 -0.74 -8.48 -1.34
C ILE A 219 0.59 -8.02 -0.75
N PHE A 220 0.95 -8.54 0.41
CA PHE A 220 2.35 -8.51 0.84
C PHE A 220 3.15 -9.55 0.06
N LEU A 221 4.35 -9.17 -0.34
CA LEU A 221 5.29 -10.04 -1.03
C LEU A 221 6.66 -10.01 -0.34
N ALA A 222 7.36 -11.13 -0.42
CA ALA A 222 8.75 -11.27 0.02
C ALA A 222 9.54 -12.11 -1.00
N SER A 223 10.87 -12.06 -0.91
CA SER A 223 11.74 -12.90 -1.75
C SER A 223 11.68 -14.38 -1.34
N ASP A 224 11.92 -15.28 -2.31
CA ASP A 224 12.04 -16.71 -2.02
C ASP A 224 13.09 -16.97 -0.93
N SER A 225 14.21 -16.22 -0.94
CA SER A 225 15.26 -16.33 0.06
C SER A 225 14.78 -15.98 1.48
N MET A 226 14.03 -14.87 1.63
CA MET A 226 13.52 -14.46 2.93
C MET A 226 12.49 -15.47 3.46
N ILE A 227 11.61 -15.97 2.59
CA ILE A 227 10.60 -16.97 2.95
C ILE A 227 11.27 -18.26 3.46
N GLU A 228 12.39 -18.65 2.86
CA GLU A 228 13.13 -19.87 3.25
C GLU A 228 13.97 -19.69 4.51
N ASN A 229 14.61 -18.54 4.68
CA ASN A 229 15.60 -18.33 5.74
C ASN A 229 15.06 -17.63 6.98
N GLU A 230 14.00 -16.82 6.85
CA GLU A 230 13.47 -15.98 7.92
C GLU A 230 11.92 -16.09 8.08
N PRO A 231 11.35 -17.32 8.06
CA PRO A 231 9.89 -17.50 8.12
C PRO A 231 9.29 -16.96 9.43
N ASP A 232 10.02 -17.02 10.56
CA ASP A 232 9.55 -16.53 11.86
C ASP A 232 9.46 -15.00 11.87
N VAL A 233 10.35 -14.30 11.17
CA VAL A 233 10.33 -12.84 11.00
C VAL A 233 9.09 -12.43 10.22
N LEU A 234 8.82 -13.10 9.08
CA LEU A 234 7.62 -12.87 8.29
C LEU A 234 6.33 -13.17 9.06
N ALA A 235 6.29 -14.25 9.84
CA ALA A 235 5.15 -14.59 10.68
C ALA A 235 4.91 -13.54 11.78
N GLY A 236 5.98 -13.01 12.39
CA GLY A 236 5.93 -11.90 13.34
C GLY A 236 5.35 -10.64 12.71
N PHE A 237 5.85 -10.27 11.52
CA PHE A 237 5.33 -9.12 10.76
C PHE A 237 3.82 -9.24 10.49
N LEU A 238 3.38 -10.36 9.92
CA LEU A 238 1.96 -10.60 9.62
C LEU A 238 1.09 -10.62 10.89
N THR A 239 1.64 -11.12 12.02
CA THR A 239 0.95 -11.10 13.32
C THR A 239 0.73 -9.67 13.81
N ALA A 240 1.74 -8.82 13.71
CA ALA A 240 1.64 -7.40 14.08
C ALA A 240 0.64 -6.66 13.18
N CYS A 241 0.71 -6.88 11.85
CA CYS A 241 -0.24 -6.33 10.89
C CYS A 241 -1.69 -6.75 11.20
N SER A 242 -1.91 -8.01 11.58
CA SER A 242 -3.25 -8.51 11.95
C SER A 242 -3.79 -7.80 13.19
N LYS A 243 -2.94 -7.50 14.19
CA LYS A 243 -3.36 -6.72 15.37
C LYS A 243 -3.72 -5.28 14.99
N GLY A 244 -2.89 -4.62 14.17
CA GLY A 244 -3.17 -3.26 13.67
C GLY A 244 -4.47 -3.21 12.86
N PHE A 245 -4.77 -4.25 12.07
CA PHE A 245 -6.02 -4.34 11.34
C PHE A 245 -7.24 -4.57 12.26
N GLU A 246 -7.12 -5.37 13.32
CA GLU A 246 -8.20 -5.53 14.30
C GLU A 246 -8.51 -4.21 15.00
N ASP A 247 -7.49 -3.41 15.35
CA ASP A 247 -7.71 -2.07 15.89
C ASP A 247 -8.35 -1.15 14.83
N PHE A 248 -7.87 -1.17 13.60
CA PHE A 248 -8.43 -0.39 12.50
C PHE A 248 -9.91 -0.69 12.26
N LYS A 249 -10.30 -1.94 12.26
CA LYS A 249 -11.68 -2.37 12.09
C LYS A 249 -12.58 -1.92 13.24
N ASN A 250 -12.07 -1.94 14.49
CA ASN A 250 -12.84 -1.64 15.68
C ASN A 250 -12.84 -0.14 16.06
N ASN A 251 -11.81 0.62 15.66
CA ASN A 251 -11.57 2.00 16.05
C ASN A 251 -11.11 2.84 14.85
N THR A 252 -11.83 2.76 13.73
CA THR A 252 -11.46 3.35 12.43
C THR A 252 -11.03 4.81 12.54
N ASP A 253 -11.81 5.67 13.24
CA ASP A 253 -11.51 7.10 13.35
C ASP A 253 -10.20 7.35 14.13
N GLU A 254 -9.88 6.55 15.15
CA GLU A 254 -8.64 6.66 15.94
C GLU A 254 -7.43 6.25 15.09
N VAL A 255 -7.54 5.13 14.36
CA VAL A 255 -6.47 4.62 13.49
C VAL A 255 -6.24 5.53 12.28
N LEU A 256 -7.29 6.12 11.71
CA LEU A 256 -7.12 7.15 10.68
C LEU A 256 -6.40 8.40 11.22
N GLN A 257 -6.60 8.77 12.50
CA GLN A 257 -5.84 9.87 13.08
C GLN A 257 -4.34 9.53 13.18
N VAL A 258 -3.99 8.29 13.54
CA VAL A 258 -2.59 7.83 13.53
C VAL A 258 -1.99 7.95 12.13
N LEU A 259 -2.71 7.55 11.08
CA LEU A 259 -2.27 7.73 9.69
C LEU A 259 -2.04 9.21 9.35
N LEU A 260 -2.98 10.09 9.70
CA LEU A 260 -2.90 11.53 9.44
C LEU A 260 -1.73 12.19 10.18
N ASP A 261 -1.44 11.76 11.41
CA ASP A 261 -0.32 12.28 12.21
C ASP A 261 1.05 11.84 11.63
N ASN A 262 1.08 10.78 10.81
CA ASN A 262 2.28 10.24 10.16
C ASN A 262 2.36 10.59 8.65
N GLN A 263 1.44 11.39 8.10
CA GLN A 263 1.44 11.76 6.69
C GLN A 263 2.59 12.72 6.30
N ASP A 264 2.98 12.70 5.05
CA ASP A 264 3.85 13.71 4.44
C ASP A 264 2.99 14.82 3.80
N GLU A 265 2.57 15.80 4.61
CA GLU A 265 1.73 16.92 4.16
C GLU A 265 2.34 17.74 3.01
N ALA A 266 3.66 17.71 2.88
CA ALA A 266 4.36 18.52 1.87
C ALA A 266 4.22 17.94 0.46
N ASN A 267 4.11 16.61 0.35
CA ASN A 267 4.06 15.90 -0.92
C ASN A 267 2.69 15.30 -1.21
N PHE A 268 2.04 14.73 -0.19
CA PHE A 268 0.76 14.02 -0.34
C PHE A 268 -0.11 14.24 0.90
N ALA A 269 -0.73 15.44 0.97
CA ALA A 269 -1.66 15.74 2.04
C ALA A 269 -2.93 14.90 1.92
N LEU A 270 -3.25 14.14 2.96
CA LEU A 270 -4.46 13.35 3.04
C LEU A 270 -5.67 14.22 3.44
N ASP A 271 -6.81 13.95 2.85
CA ASP A 271 -8.07 14.55 3.26
C ASP A 271 -8.83 13.61 4.20
N PRO A 272 -9.07 14.00 5.47
CA PRO A 272 -9.70 13.13 6.46
C PRO A 272 -11.07 12.59 6.06
N ASP A 273 -11.86 13.38 5.31
CA ASP A 273 -13.20 12.94 4.88
C ASP A 273 -13.09 11.89 3.75
N VAL A 274 -12.10 12.06 2.86
CA VAL A 274 -11.80 11.09 1.79
C VAL A 274 -11.33 9.78 2.40
N GLU A 275 -10.38 9.83 3.34
CA GLU A 275 -9.85 8.63 4.01
C GLU A 275 -10.96 7.90 4.77
N LYS A 276 -11.81 8.63 5.48
CA LYS A 276 -12.96 8.05 6.17
C LYS A 276 -13.94 7.37 5.21
N LYS A 277 -14.26 8.02 4.10
CA LYS A 277 -15.13 7.44 3.07
C LYS A 277 -14.51 6.25 2.37
N SER A 278 -13.20 6.27 2.19
CA SER A 278 -12.43 5.14 1.67
C SER A 278 -12.62 3.88 2.52
N CYS A 279 -12.62 4.01 3.85
CA CYS A 279 -12.79 2.90 4.78
C CYS A 279 -14.14 2.18 4.62
N GLU A 280 -15.20 2.88 4.22
CA GLU A 280 -16.54 2.28 4.02
C GLU A 280 -16.50 1.18 2.94
N THR A 281 -15.69 1.38 1.90
CA THR A 281 -15.50 0.41 0.81
C THR A 281 -14.38 -0.59 1.13
N LEU A 282 -13.30 -0.10 1.74
CA LEU A 282 -12.07 -0.85 1.94
C LEU A 282 -12.18 -1.93 3.01
N LEU A 283 -12.66 -1.59 4.21
CA LEU A 283 -12.69 -2.54 5.35
C LEU A 283 -13.46 -3.82 5.04
N PRO A 284 -14.66 -3.79 4.38
CA PRO A 284 -15.37 -5.01 3.99
C PRO A 284 -14.62 -5.87 2.96
N LEU A 285 -13.65 -5.29 2.22
CA LEU A 285 -12.83 -6.01 1.24
C LEU A 285 -11.48 -6.48 1.80
N MET A 286 -11.02 -5.90 2.90
CA MET A 286 -9.82 -6.41 3.59
C MET A 286 -10.09 -7.69 4.37
N GLU A 287 -11.31 -7.83 4.94
CA GLU A 287 -11.80 -9.06 5.56
C GLU A 287 -13.25 -9.30 5.12
N THR A 288 -13.55 -10.50 4.61
CA THR A 288 -14.89 -10.92 4.17
C THR A 288 -15.44 -12.04 5.05
N GLU A 289 -16.69 -12.43 4.85
CA GLU A 289 -17.25 -13.60 5.55
C GLU A 289 -16.47 -14.90 5.27
N ASP A 290 -15.93 -15.03 4.05
CA ASP A 290 -15.25 -16.24 3.57
C ASP A 290 -13.72 -16.18 3.68
N ALA A 291 -13.13 -14.99 3.87
CA ALA A 291 -11.68 -14.80 3.86
C ALA A 291 -11.22 -13.80 4.94
N LYS A 292 -10.38 -14.29 5.84
CA LYS A 292 -9.77 -13.44 6.88
C LYS A 292 -8.71 -12.51 6.29
N PHE A 293 -8.49 -11.37 6.94
CA PHE A 293 -7.37 -10.49 6.63
C PHE A 293 -6.06 -11.27 6.58
N LEU A 294 -5.24 -11.00 5.57
CA LEU A 294 -3.98 -11.69 5.24
C LEU A 294 -4.11 -13.18 4.84
N SER A 295 -5.32 -13.76 4.86
CA SER A 295 -5.48 -15.11 4.28
C SER A 295 -5.39 -15.08 2.75
N GLN A 296 -4.94 -16.19 2.18
CA GLN A 296 -4.89 -16.40 0.72
C GLN A 296 -5.11 -17.87 0.40
N THR A 297 -5.74 -18.15 -0.75
CA THR A 297 -6.07 -19.51 -1.23
C THR A 297 -5.28 -19.86 -2.48
#